data_faa79b21932f4705f168468b48c6513a
#
_entry.id   faa79b21932f4705f168468b48c6513a
#
_cell.length_a   1.000
_cell.length_b   1.000
_cell.length_c   1.000
_cell.angle_alpha   90.00
_cell.angle_beta   90.00
_cell.angle_gamma   90.00
#
_symmetry.space_group_name_H-M   'P 1'
#
loop_
_entity.id
_entity.type
_entity.pdbx_description
1 polymer ?
#
loop_
_entity_poly.entity_id
_entity_poly.type
_entity_poly.pdbx_seq_one_letter_code
_entity_poly.pdbx_strand_id
1 'polypeptide(L)'
;MATIEQKGMYRAFPRSGKNVSYTHYCPGCGHGIINKLVAEACAELGLQDRTIFVDPVGCGVFTYYYWDAAHISAAHGRASAAATGVCRARPDAVTIAYQGDGDLGAIGFNNAFQAASRGEKFGCIFVNNSLYGMTGGQMAPTTLEGETTTTTPFGRDPALTGHPLHVCEVFAQLQAPAYIARVSVADTRRIMQAKQAIRRVFEIERDRKGYALLEILAPCPTNFKMPPDKAAAFCMNEMEKEFPLGVFRDATKDQPAAVGGQTDESGSPLLAVRPVPQVASCHDLFLEKDAAPAAVDDPSFAERRFKFAGYGGQGILSLGLCVAEAARLERRHTLWFPSYGPEQRGGSANCSVVVSGTPIGSPTVEHPDVLVCMNQPAYERFVGDVKKGGVVIVDETVPVNVQPPEGVRLVRWPAIRMAEEFGVPKAANTMMLAALKKFALTGLSGESLESSLVASFRKKPALGEKNRELLRQAEARDRS
;
A
#
# COMPACT_ATOMS: atom_id res chain seq x y z
N MET A 1 -1.61 -13.03 -33.85
CA MET A 1 -1.27 -11.71 -33.27
C MET A 1 -0.03 -11.90 -32.42
N ALA A 2 1.05 -11.19 -32.69
CA ALA A 2 2.23 -11.23 -31.85
C ALA A 2 1.86 -10.61 -30.50
N THR A 3 1.94 -11.37 -29.43
CA THR A 3 1.75 -10.86 -28.06
C THR A 3 2.96 -9.99 -27.74
N ILE A 4 2.75 -8.68 -27.65
CA ILE A 4 3.81 -7.76 -27.20
C ILE A 4 3.99 -8.04 -25.70
N GLU A 5 5.07 -8.74 -25.36
CA GLU A 5 5.44 -8.99 -23.97
C GLU A 5 5.90 -7.65 -23.35
N GLN A 6 5.28 -7.25 -22.26
CA GLN A 6 5.58 -6.01 -21.58
C GLN A 6 6.76 -6.24 -20.64
N LYS A 7 7.92 -5.69 -20.96
CA LYS A 7 9.14 -5.84 -20.15
C LYS A 7 8.98 -5.19 -18.78
N GLY A 8 9.48 -5.86 -17.74
CA GLY A 8 9.52 -5.35 -16.37
C GLY A 8 8.18 -5.34 -15.63
N MET A 9 7.16 -5.96 -16.21
CA MET A 9 5.85 -6.13 -15.57
C MET A 9 5.53 -7.59 -15.36
N TYR A 10 4.71 -7.88 -14.33
CA TYR A 10 4.16 -9.21 -14.15
C TYR A 10 3.36 -9.66 -15.37
N ARG A 11 3.49 -10.93 -15.76
CA ARG A 11 2.75 -11.52 -16.89
C ARG A 11 1.25 -11.60 -16.65
N ALA A 12 0.84 -11.71 -15.39
CA ALA A 12 -0.55 -11.71 -14.96
C ALA A 12 -0.69 -10.87 -13.71
N PHE A 13 -1.82 -10.18 -13.56
CA PHE A 13 -2.13 -9.41 -12.37
C PHE A 13 -2.86 -10.29 -11.37
N PRO A 14 -2.20 -10.78 -10.30
CA PRO A 14 -2.80 -11.78 -9.39
C PRO A 14 -4.06 -11.28 -8.68
N ARG A 15 -4.32 -9.98 -8.70
CA ARG A 15 -5.46 -9.34 -8.01
C ARG A 15 -6.51 -8.73 -8.93
N SER A 16 -6.51 -9.08 -10.20
CA SER A 16 -7.46 -8.54 -11.18
C SER A 16 -8.90 -9.08 -11.04
N GLY A 17 -9.14 -10.02 -10.14
CA GLY A 17 -10.43 -10.69 -10.00
C GLY A 17 -10.84 -11.39 -11.31
N LYS A 18 -12.14 -11.39 -11.63
CA LYS A 18 -12.65 -12.00 -12.88
C LYS A 18 -12.31 -11.20 -14.14
N ASN A 19 -11.83 -9.98 -14.01
CA ASN A 19 -11.53 -9.08 -15.13
C ASN A 19 -10.02 -8.85 -15.30
N VAL A 20 -9.32 -9.88 -15.73
CA VAL A 20 -7.86 -9.87 -16.00
C VAL A 20 -7.40 -8.84 -17.06
N SER A 21 -8.30 -8.21 -17.78
CA SER A 21 -7.99 -7.30 -18.90
C SER A 21 -7.97 -5.82 -18.54
N TYR A 22 -8.34 -5.44 -17.32
CA TYR A 22 -8.44 -4.03 -16.93
C TYR A 22 -7.36 -3.62 -15.95
N THR A 23 -6.77 -2.44 -16.20
CA THR A 23 -5.88 -1.80 -15.24
C THR A 23 -6.70 -1.05 -14.17
N HIS A 24 -6.08 -0.72 -13.02
CA HIS A 24 -6.66 0.16 -12.02
C HIS A 24 -6.70 1.63 -12.46
N TYR A 25 -5.96 1.98 -13.51
CA TYR A 25 -5.92 3.34 -14.02
C TYR A 25 -7.11 3.63 -14.94
N CYS A 26 -7.63 4.84 -14.83
CA CYS A 26 -8.72 5.32 -15.69
C CYS A 26 -8.28 5.36 -17.16
N PRO A 27 -9.21 5.21 -18.14
CA PRO A 27 -8.90 5.36 -19.56
C PRO A 27 -8.27 6.72 -19.85
N GLY A 28 -7.11 6.72 -20.52
CA GLY A 28 -6.37 7.94 -20.86
C GLY A 28 -5.59 8.58 -19.70
N CYS A 29 -5.57 7.97 -18.51
CA CYS A 29 -4.79 8.45 -17.38
C CYS A 29 -3.28 8.36 -17.66
N GLY A 30 -2.54 9.42 -17.35
CA GLY A 30 -1.09 9.47 -17.54
C GLY A 30 -0.31 8.44 -16.72
N HIS A 31 -0.81 8.03 -15.56
CA HIS A 31 -0.19 6.95 -14.77
C HIS A 31 -0.04 5.64 -15.54
N GLY A 32 -1.00 5.28 -16.40
CA GLY A 32 -0.92 4.06 -17.21
C GLY A 32 0.25 4.07 -18.19
N ILE A 33 0.56 5.24 -18.78
CA ILE A 33 1.72 5.42 -19.67
C ILE A 33 3.01 5.39 -18.84
N ILE A 34 3.08 6.18 -17.78
CA ILE A 34 4.28 6.32 -16.94
C ILE A 34 4.68 4.97 -16.36
N ASN A 35 3.71 4.17 -15.90
CA ASN A 35 3.96 2.82 -15.39
C ASN A 35 4.72 1.93 -16.38
N LYS A 36 4.31 1.96 -17.67
CA LYS A 36 4.99 1.20 -18.71
C LYS A 36 6.42 1.68 -18.92
N LEU A 37 6.61 3.00 -18.97
CA LEU A 37 7.93 3.58 -19.20
C LEU A 37 8.90 3.28 -18.06
N VAL A 38 8.43 3.29 -16.81
CA VAL A 38 9.24 2.97 -15.62
C VAL A 38 9.63 1.50 -15.64
N ALA A 39 8.68 0.60 -15.89
CA ALA A 39 8.97 -0.84 -15.97
C ALA A 39 9.95 -1.17 -17.10
N GLU A 40 9.75 -0.59 -18.28
CA GLU A 40 10.65 -0.75 -19.42
C GLU A 40 12.06 -0.25 -19.12
N ALA A 41 12.20 0.94 -18.52
CA ALA A 41 13.51 1.50 -18.17
C ALA A 41 14.26 0.62 -17.17
N CYS A 42 13.57 0.12 -16.16
CA CYS A 42 14.13 -0.81 -15.16
C CYS A 42 14.62 -2.12 -15.83
N ALA A 43 13.77 -2.73 -16.67
CA ALA A 43 14.09 -3.98 -17.36
C ALA A 43 15.17 -3.83 -18.43
N GLU A 44 15.13 -2.76 -19.25
CA GLU A 44 16.13 -2.51 -20.28
C GLU A 44 17.54 -2.26 -19.71
N LEU A 45 17.61 -1.77 -18.47
CA LEU A 45 18.87 -1.58 -17.76
C LEU A 45 19.30 -2.80 -16.95
N GLY A 46 18.50 -3.88 -16.92
CA GLY A 46 18.78 -5.10 -16.15
C GLY A 46 18.75 -4.89 -14.63
N LEU A 47 17.88 -3.98 -14.15
CA LEU A 47 17.88 -3.56 -12.75
C LEU A 47 16.74 -4.15 -11.92
N GLN A 48 15.89 -5.03 -12.47
CA GLN A 48 14.69 -5.54 -11.77
C GLN A 48 15.01 -6.15 -10.40
N ASP A 49 15.98 -7.07 -10.34
CA ASP A 49 16.35 -7.76 -9.10
C ASP A 49 17.08 -6.87 -8.07
N ARG A 50 17.47 -5.67 -8.51
CA ARG A 50 18.20 -4.70 -7.68
C ARG A 50 17.37 -3.46 -7.35
N THR A 51 16.17 -3.30 -7.92
CA THR A 51 15.35 -2.12 -7.71
C THR A 51 14.37 -2.35 -6.58
N ILE A 52 14.30 -1.38 -5.67
CA ILE A 52 13.30 -1.28 -4.62
C ILE A 52 12.48 -0.02 -4.89
N PHE A 53 11.22 -0.22 -5.25
CA PHE A 53 10.27 0.87 -5.38
C PHE A 53 9.66 1.21 -4.03
N VAL A 54 9.52 2.50 -3.76
CA VAL A 54 8.82 3.01 -2.58
C VAL A 54 7.53 3.65 -3.06
N ASP A 55 6.43 2.94 -2.82
CA ASP A 55 5.12 3.32 -3.28
C ASP A 55 4.46 4.34 -2.35
N PRO A 56 3.71 5.31 -2.90
CA PRO A 56 3.04 6.37 -2.16
C PRO A 56 1.66 5.92 -1.68
N VAL A 57 0.89 6.88 -1.18
CA VAL A 57 -0.58 6.79 -1.12
C VAL A 57 -1.17 7.71 -2.20
N GLY A 58 -2.17 7.23 -2.92
CA GLY A 58 -2.78 7.88 -4.07
C GLY A 58 -2.77 6.98 -5.29
N CYS A 59 -3.07 7.48 -6.49
CA CYS A 59 -3.10 6.66 -7.72
C CYS A 59 -1.77 5.94 -8.00
N GLY A 60 -0.65 6.49 -7.52
CA GLY A 60 0.65 5.85 -7.65
C GLY A 60 0.82 4.55 -6.85
N VAL A 61 -0.04 4.25 -5.86
CA VAL A 61 0.07 3.03 -5.06
C VAL A 61 -0.10 1.76 -5.90
N PHE A 62 -0.84 1.82 -7.00
CA PHE A 62 -1.12 0.64 -7.81
C PHE A 62 0.09 0.07 -8.55
N THR A 63 1.26 0.70 -8.49
CA THR A 63 2.50 0.24 -9.13
C THR A 63 2.90 -1.15 -8.68
N TYR A 64 2.71 -1.50 -7.41
CA TYR A 64 3.03 -2.82 -6.88
C TYR A 64 2.21 -3.98 -7.48
N TYR A 65 1.10 -3.68 -8.15
CA TYR A 65 0.36 -4.70 -8.90
C TYR A 65 0.99 -5.02 -10.26
N TYR A 66 1.80 -4.12 -10.80
CA TYR A 66 2.26 -4.18 -12.18
C TYR A 66 3.74 -4.43 -12.31
N TRP A 67 4.59 -3.79 -11.50
CA TRP A 67 6.04 -3.88 -11.64
C TRP A 67 6.59 -5.13 -10.99
N ASP A 68 7.33 -5.92 -11.78
CA ASP A 68 8.02 -7.13 -11.32
C ASP A 68 9.37 -6.76 -10.68
N ALA A 69 9.31 -6.25 -9.46
CA ALA A 69 10.44 -5.80 -8.64
C ALA A 69 10.06 -5.78 -7.16
N ALA A 70 10.99 -5.44 -6.29
CA ALA A 70 10.71 -5.26 -4.86
C ALA A 70 9.95 -3.96 -4.58
N HIS A 71 8.97 -3.99 -3.66
CA HIS A 71 8.14 -2.86 -3.29
C HIS A 71 8.06 -2.66 -1.78
N ILE A 72 8.04 -1.38 -1.36
CA ILE A 72 7.75 -0.96 0.01
C ILE A 72 6.64 0.10 -0.06
N SER A 73 5.45 -0.21 0.45
CA SER A 73 4.37 0.77 0.55
C SER A 73 4.58 1.63 1.79
N ALA A 74 4.70 2.94 1.58
CA ALA A 74 4.86 3.93 2.63
C ALA A 74 3.52 4.54 3.05
N ALA A 75 3.45 5.09 4.25
CA ALA A 75 2.33 5.95 4.64
C ALA A 75 2.30 7.22 3.78
N HIS A 76 1.11 7.82 3.62
CA HIS A 76 0.91 9.02 2.79
C HIS A 76 1.89 10.14 3.13
N GLY A 77 2.59 10.64 2.12
CA GLY A 77 3.63 11.66 2.26
C GLY A 77 4.94 11.17 2.87
N ARG A 78 5.13 9.87 3.03
CA ARG A 78 6.34 9.30 3.67
C ARG A 78 7.22 8.49 2.73
N ALA A 79 6.87 8.43 1.43
CA ALA A 79 7.66 7.66 0.47
C ALA A 79 9.11 8.14 0.40
N SER A 80 9.38 9.45 0.36
CA SER A 80 10.75 9.99 0.38
C SER A 80 11.51 9.71 1.69
N ALA A 81 10.80 9.66 2.83
CA ALA A 81 11.42 9.30 4.11
C ALA A 81 11.76 7.80 4.15
N ALA A 82 10.86 6.94 3.68
CA ALA A 82 11.12 5.50 3.56
C ALA A 82 12.26 5.23 2.57
N ALA A 83 12.26 5.90 1.40
CA ALA A 83 13.34 5.80 0.42
C ALA A 83 14.70 6.21 0.99
N THR A 84 14.75 7.24 1.85
CA THR A 84 15.96 7.60 2.60
C THR A 84 16.48 6.43 3.43
N GLY A 85 15.58 5.75 4.16
CA GLY A 85 15.94 4.56 4.96
C GLY A 85 16.43 3.42 4.08
N VAL A 86 15.71 3.13 3.00
CA VAL A 86 16.05 2.05 2.05
C VAL A 86 17.42 2.28 1.40
N CYS A 87 17.66 3.44 0.79
CA CYS A 87 18.91 3.71 0.07
C CYS A 87 20.14 3.74 0.98
N ARG A 88 19.94 3.98 2.28
CA ARG A 88 21.02 3.91 3.29
C ARG A 88 21.25 2.49 3.80
N ALA A 89 20.16 1.74 4.01
CA ALA A 89 20.24 0.36 4.50
C ALA A 89 20.66 -0.63 3.39
N ARG A 90 20.31 -0.35 2.14
CA ARG A 90 20.59 -1.18 0.96
C ARG A 90 21.32 -0.35 -0.10
N PRO A 91 22.60 0.01 0.14
CA PRO A 91 23.38 0.80 -0.82
C PRO A 91 23.66 0.07 -2.13
N ASP A 92 23.47 -1.24 -2.18
CA ASP A 92 23.55 -2.10 -3.36
C ASP A 92 22.29 -2.03 -4.23
N ALA A 93 21.17 -1.56 -3.70
CA ALA A 93 19.91 -1.45 -4.42
C ALA A 93 19.79 -0.09 -5.15
N VAL A 94 19.02 -0.10 -6.24
CA VAL A 94 18.49 1.11 -6.88
C VAL A 94 17.16 1.44 -6.21
N THR A 95 17.08 2.57 -5.54
CA THR A 95 15.87 3.00 -4.83
C THR A 95 15.13 4.05 -5.63
N ILE A 96 13.86 3.81 -5.91
CA ILE A 96 12.98 4.75 -6.65
C ILE A 96 11.73 5.03 -5.84
N ALA A 97 11.50 6.27 -5.43
CA ALA A 97 10.23 6.73 -4.88
C ALA A 97 9.31 7.18 -6.01
N TYR A 98 8.07 6.69 -6.04
CA TYR A 98 7.06 7.11 -7.01
C TYR A 98 5.95 7.84 -6.26
N GLN A 99 5.72 9.13 -6.55
CA GLN A 99 4.86 9.99 -5.75
C GLN A 99 3.94 10.84 -6.62
N GLY A 100 2.72 11.11 -6.17
CA GLY A 100 1.81 12.07 -6.78
C GLY A 100 1.89 13.45 -6.12
N ASP A 101 1.11 14.39 -6.63
CA ASP A 101 1.05 15.78 -6.15
C ASP A 101 0.58 15.90 -4.70
N GLY A 102 -0.39 15.09 -4.28
CA GLY A 102 -0.79 15.02 -2.86
C GLY A 102 0.28 14.43 -1.98
N ASP A 103 0.95 13.38 -2.45
CA ASP A 103 1.93 12.66 -1.66
C ASP A 103 3.23 13.47 -1.50
N LEU A 104 3.79 13.96 -2.60
CA LEU A 104 5.02 14.76 -2.57
C LEU A 104 4.74 16.24 -2.31
N GLY A 105 3.85 16.85 -3.09
CA GLY A 105 3.67 18.30 -3.11
C GLY A 105 2.94 18.85 -1.88
N ALA A 106 2.12 18.02 -1.20
CA ALA A 106 1.39 18.42 0.00
C ALA A 106 1.99 17.78 1.26
N ILE A 107 1.46 16.61 1.65
CA ILE A 107 1.73 16.03 2.97
C ILE A 107 3.20 15.59 3.14
N GLY A 108 3.89 15.24 2.04
CA GLY A 108 5.27 14.76 2.03
C GLY A 108 6.32 15.81 1.65
N PHE A 109 5.93 17.05 1.33
CA PHE A 109 6.85 18.05 0.79
C PHE A 109 8.10 18.22 1.65
N ASN A 110 7.94 18.38 2.96
CA ASN A 110 9.07 18.49 3.88
C ASN A 110 10.01 17.27 3.82
N ASN A 111 9.48 16.06 3.76
CA ASN A 111 10.31 14.84 3.70
C ASN A 111 11.09 14.77 2.37
N ALA A 112 10.43 15.07 1.25
CA ALA A 112 11.07 15.09 -0.07
C ALA A 112 12.14 16.19 -0.16
N PHE A 113 11.82 17.41 0.30
CA PHE A 113 12.73 18.54 0.31
C PHE A 113 13.98 18.27 1.17
N GLN A 114 13.80 17.71 2.37
CA GLN A 114 14.92 17.37 3.26
C GLN A 114 15.78 16.22 2.70
N ALA A 115 15.19 15.24 2.05
CA ALA A 115 15.93 14.18 1.37
C ALA A 115 16.77 14.76 0.21
N ALA A 116 16.20 15.62 -0.60
CA ALA A 116 16.89 16.31 -1.68
C ALA A 116 18.01 17.21 -1.14
N SER A 117 17.75 17.97 -0.07
CA SER A 117 18.74 18.85 0.58
C SER A 117 19.96 18.09 1.09
N ARG A 118 19.79 16.84 1.56
CA ARG A 118 20.90 15.98 1.97
C ARG A 118 21.58 15.24 0.81
N GLY A 119 21.03 15.29 -0.41
CA GLY A 119 21.53 14.56 -1.57
C GLY A 119 21.45 13.05 -1.40
N GLU A 120 20.34 12.56 -0.84
CA GLU A 120 20.11 11.11 -0.66
C GLU A 120 20.21 10.37 -2.01
N LYS A 121 20.65 9.12 -1.98
CA LYS A 121 20.92 8.34 -3.19
C LYS A 121 19.66 7.57 -3.62
N PHE A 122 18.60 8.28 -4.01
CA PHE A 122 17.41 7.68 -4.59
C PHE A 122 16.76 8.61 -5.62
N GLY A 123 16.13 8.01 -6.61
CA GLY A 123 15.36 8.70 -7.63
C GLY A 123 13.93 8.95 -7.17
N CYS A 124 13.42 10.14 -7.39
CA CYS A 124 12.02 10.49 -7.13
C CYS A 124 11.32 10.77 -8.47
N ILE A 125 10.36 9.92 -8.83
CA ILE A 125 9.47 10.14 -9.96
C ILE A 125 8.18 10.76 -9.40
N PHE A 126 7.97 12.01 -9.69
CA PHE A 126 6.85 12.81 -9.24
C PHE A 126 5.83 13.01 -10.35
N VAL A 127 4.63 12.47 -10.20
CA VAL A 127 3.54 12.62 -11.16
C VAL A 127 2.66 13.78 -10.74
N ASN A 128 2.67 14.84 -11.54
CA ASN A 128 1.86 16.03 -11.36
C ASN A 128 0.67 15.99 -12.33
N ASN A 129 -0.53 15.86 -11.81
CA ASN A 129 -1.78 15.93 -12.57
C ASN A 129 -2.73 17.02 -12.04
N SER A 130 -2.18 18.03 -11.38
CA SER A 130 -2.79 19.26 -10.87
C SER A 130 -3.90 19.09 -9.84
N LEU A 131 -4.22 17.85 -9.38
CA LEU A 131 -5.30 17.60 -8.40
C LEU A 131 -5.16 16.25 -7.70
N TYR A 132 -5.89 16.04 -6.59
CA TYR A 132 -5.91 14.75 -5.90
C TYR A 132 -6.83 13.77 -6.65
N GLY A 133 -6.23 12.92 -7.50
CA GLY A 133 -6.97 12.04 -8.39
C GLY A 133 -7.79 10.96 -7.67
N MET A 134 -7.19 10.22 -6.74
CA MET A 134 -7.80 9.06 -6.09
C MET A 134 -9.02 9.43 -5.23
N THR A 135 -9.00 10.55 -4.56
CA THR A 135 -10.04 10.99 -3.62
C THR A 135 -11.19 11.78 -4.26
N GLY A 136 -11.14 12.01 -5.57
CA GLY A 136 -12.25 12.62 -6.32
C GLY A 136 -12.01 14.05 -6.80
N GLY A 137 -10.75 14.44 -7.03
CA GLY A 137 -10.41 15.69 -7.71
C GLY A 137 -10.43 16.92 -6.84
N GLN A 138 -9.92 16.85 -5.62
CA GLN A 138 -9.70 18.02 -4.77
C GLN A 138 -8.49 18.81 -5.25
N MET A 139 -8.43 20.08 -4.86
CA MET A 139 -7.30 20.96 -5.13
C MET A 139 -6.01 20.39 -4.52
N ALA A 140 -4.96 20.31 -5.32
CA ALA A 140 -3.60 20.02 -4.91
C ALA A 140 -2.76 21.30 -4.84
N PRO A 141 -1.56 21.28 -4.24
CA PRO A 141 -0.65 22.42 -4.32
C PRO A 141 -0.30 22.83 -5.74
N THR A 142 -0.32 21.91 -6.69
CA THR A 142 -0.01 22.10 -8.11
C THR A 142 -1.22 22.49 -8.98
N THR A 143 -2.43 22.60 -8.42
CA THR A 143 -3.62 23.03 -9.17
C THR A 143 -3.41 24.41 -9.77
N LEU A 144 -3.76 24.59 -11.05
CA LEU A 144 -3.56 25.84 -11.77
C LEU A 144 -4.48 26.94 -11.26
N GLU A 145 -4.07 28.18 -11.44
CA GLU A 145 -4.96 29.34 -11.19
C GLU A 145 -6.21 29.25 -12.06
N GLY A 146 -7.37 29.49 -11.48
CA GLY A 146 -8.66 29.36 -12.16
C GLY A 146 -9.11 27.92 -12.43
N GLU A 147 -8.29 26.89 -12.16
CA GLU A 147 -8.68 25.49 -12.35
C GLU A 147 -9.79 25.09 -11.37
N THR A 148 -10.87 24.55 -11.94
CA THR A 148 -12.01 24.08 -11.15
C THR A 148 -11.76 22.66 -10.63
N THR A 149 -11.86 22.48 -9.34
CA THR A 149 -11.77 21.20 -8.65
C THR A 149 -12.97 20.98 -7.71
N THR A 150 -13.07 19.82 -7.08
CA THR A 150 -14.16 19.57 -6.12
C THR A 150 -14.12 20.48 -4.88
N THR A 151 -12.96 21.01 -4.53
CA THR A 151 -12.78 21.97 -3.42
C THR A 151 -12.55 23.41 -3.87
N THR A 152 -12.42 23.66 -5.17
CA THR A 152 -12.37 24.99 -5.79
C THR A 152 -13.43 25.08 -6.91
N PRO A 153 -14.73 25.02 -6.59
CA PRO A 153 -15.79 24.91 -7.61
C PRO A 153 -15.92 26.15 -8.50
N PHE A 154 -15.40 27.29 -8.07
CA PHE A 154 -15.36 28.54 -8.83
C PHE A 154 -13.99 28.86 -9.46
N GLY A 155 -13.08 27.89 -9.45
CA GLY A 155 -11.68 28.02 -9.82
C GLY A 155 -10.77 28.31 -8.62
N ARG A 156 -9.48 27.93 -8.75
CA ARG A 156 -8.47 28.29 -7.74
C ARG A 156 -8.24 29.78 -7.75
N ASP A 157 -8.42 30.41 -6.59
CA ASP A 157 -8.12 31.83 -6.37
C ASP A 157 -6.84 31.96 -5.54
N PRO A 158 -5.75 32.53 -6.10
CA PRO A 158 -4.49 32.70 -5.38
C PRO A 158 -4.61 33.54 -4.10
N ALA A 159 -5.58 34.47 -4.04
CA ALA A 159 -5.82 35.26 -2.84
C ALA A 159 -6.33 34.42 -1.65
N LEU A 160 -7.00 33.29 -1.93
CA LEU A 160 -7.56 32.40 -0.91
C LEU A 160 -6.66 31.19 -0.63
N THR A 161 -5.99 30.65 -1.65
CA THR A 161 -5.32 29.33 -1.55
C THR A 161 -3.87 29.36 -2.04
N GLY A 162 -3.32 30.53 -2.33
CA GLY A 162 -1.97 30.68 -2.84
C GLY A 162 -1.80 30.24 -4.30
N HIS A 163 -0.63 30.52 -4.86
CA HIS A 163 -0.27 30.17 -6.23
C HIS A 163 0.09 28.68 -6.38
N PRO A 164 0.11 28.13 -7.60
CA PRO A 164 0.60 26.79 -7.90
C PRO A 164 2.03 26.56 -7.38
N LEU A 165 2.29 25.38 -6.85
CA LEU A 165 3.62 25.03 -6.34
C LEU A 165 4.51 24.54 -7.47
N HIS A 166 5.56 25.25 -7.78
CA HIS A 166 6.59 24.91 -8.77
C HIS A 166 7.69 24.04 -8.15
N VAL A 167 7.46 22.73 -8.09
CA VAL A 167 8.33 21.79 -7.35
C VAL A 167 9.76 21.79 -7.91
N CYS A 168 9.93 21.64 -9.22
CA CYS A 168 11.27 21.61 -9.83
C CYS A 168 12.07 22.88 -9.54
N GLU A 169 11.44 24.04 -9.62
CA GLU A 169 12.07 25.35 -9.38
C GLU A 169 12.53 25.51 -7.94
N VAL A 170 11.69 25.09 -6.98
CA VAL A 170 12.04 25.13 -5.55
C VAL A 170 13.20 24.18 -5.24
N PHE A 171 13.16 22.95 -5.76
CA PHE A 171 14.22 21.96 -5.53
C PHE A 171 15.53 22.34 -6.26
N ALA A 172 15.46 23.05 -7.37
CA ALA A 172 16.64 23.50 -8.11
C ALA A 172 17.49 24.54 -7.33
N GLN A 173 16.91 25.19 -6.29
CA GLN A 173 17.65 26.07 -5.40
C GLN A 173 18.58 25.31 -4.44
N LEU A 174 18.36 24.01 -4.25
CA LEU A 174 19.22 23.18 -3.42
C LEU A 174 20.53 22.86 -4.15
N GLN A 175 21.62 22.77 -3.38
CA GLN A 175 22.96 22.46 -3.96
C GLN A 175 23.17 20.96 -4.19
N ALA A 176 22.58 20.11 -3.35
CA ALA A 176 22.87 18.69 -3.29
C ALA A 176 22.23 17.83 -4.42
N PRO A 177 21.03 18.14 -4.98
CA PRO A 177 20.46 17.30 -6.01
C PRO A 177 21.35 17.19 -7.25
N ALA A 178 21.51 15.96 -7.75
CA ALA A 178 22.31 15.67 -8.93
C ALA A 178 21.55 15.96 -10.21
N TYR A 179 20.22 15.72 -10.24
CA TYR A 179 19.39 15.90 -11.41
C TYR A 179 17.97 16.37 -11.04
N ILE A 180 17.48 17.37 -11.75
CA ILE A 180 16.08 17.85 -11.62
C ILE A 180 15.57 18.18 -13.01
N ALA A 181 14.46 17.55 -13.41
CA ALA A 181 13.85 17.78 -14.71
C ALA A 181 12.32 17.68 -14.65
N ARG A 182 11.67 18.33 -15.60
CA ARG A 182 10.22 18.22 -15.83
C ARG A 182 9.96 17.81 -17.27
N VAL A 183 9.13 16.80 -17.44
CA VAL A 183 8.67 16.26 -18.73
C VAL A 183 7.16 16.10 -18.72
N SER A 184 6.58 15.66 -19.84
CA SER A 184 5.14 15.42 -19.97
C SER A 184 4.88 14.11 -20.71
N VAL A 185 3.68 13.56 -20.57
CA VAL A 185 3.21 12.35 -21.29
C VAL A 185 1.95 12.63 -22.11
N ALA A 186 1.71 13.89 -22.48
CA ALA A 186 0.49 14.33 -23.16
C ALA A 186 0.41 13.91 -24.64
N ASP A 187 1.52 13.67 -25.32
CA ASP A 187 1.58 13.19 -26.70
C ASP A 187 2.76 12.23 -26.95
N THR A 188 2.82 11.63 -28.14
CA THR A 188 3.85 10.64 -28.49
C THR A 188 5.28 11.20 -28.39
N ARG A 189 5.51 12.46 -28.82
CA ARG A 189 6.84 13.10 -28.75
C ARG A 189 7.27 13.26 -27.29
N ARG A 190 6.36 13.74 -26.45
CA ARG A 190 6.58 13.94 -25.00
C ARG A 190 6.78 12.62 -24.28
N ILE A 191 6.02 11.60 -24.65
CA ILE A 191 6.19 10.23 -24.11
C ILE A 191 7.62 9.71 -24.37
N MET A 192 8.16 9.94 -25.58
CA MET A 192 9.53 9.53 -25.88
C MET A 192 10.57 10.31 -25.09
N GLN A 193 10.34 11.61 -24.84
CA GLN A 193 11.18 12.42 -23.97
C GLN A 193 11.10 11.94 -22.50
N ALA A 194 9.90 11.64 -22.02
CA ALA A 194 9.69 11.08 -20.69
C ALA A 194 10.39 9.73 -20.52
N LYS A 195 10.35 8.84 -21.54
CA LYS A 195 11.09 7.57 -21.52
C LYS A 195 12.60 7.80 -21.31
N GLN A 196 13.19 8.74 -22.01
CA GLN A 196 14.61 9.07 -21.87
C GLN A 196 14.93 9.65 -20.47
N ALA A 197 14.07 10.54 -19.97
CA ALA A 197 14.25 11.15 -18.67
C ALA A 197 14.10 10.12 -17.52
N ILE A 198 13.12 9.22 -17.60
CA ILE A 198 12.96 8.11 -16.64
C ILE A 198 14.19 7.22 -16.67
N ARG A 199 14.65 6.80 -17.85
CA ARG A 199 15.88 6.02 -17.99
C ARG A 199 17.08 6.73 -17.34
N ARG A 200 17.19 8.05 -17.53
CA ARG A 200 18.25 8.87 -16.92
C ARG A 200 18.22 8.82 -15.38
N VAL A 201 17.04 8.84 -14.75
CA VAL A 201 16.90 8.69 -13.31
C VAL A 201 17.47 7.33 -12.85
N PHE A 202 17.11 6.24 -13.50
CA PHE A 202 17.66 4.91 -13.17
C PHE A 202 19.18 4.83 -13.34
N GLU A 203 19.73 5.44 -14.38
CA GLU A 203 21.19 5.49 -14.60
C GLU A 203 21.91 6.27 -13.50
N ILE A 204 21.33 7.40 -13.06
CA ILE A 204 21.87 8.19 -11.95
C ILE A 204 21.90 7.37 -10.66
N GLU A 205 20.82 6.65 -10.38
CA GLU A 205 20.72 5.84 -9.16
C GLU A 205 21.57 4.56 -9.23
N ARG A 206 21.61 3.89 -10.37
CA ARG A 206 22.54 2.77 -10.61
C ARG A 206 23.98 3.17 -10.32
N ASP A 207 24.37 4.35 -10.82
CA ASP A 207 25.71 4.90 -10.68
C ASP A 207 25.91 5.69 -9.38
N ARG A 208 24.87 5.75 -8.51
CA ARG A 208 24.85 6.45 -7.20
C ARG A 208 25.34 7.89 -7.23
N LYS A 209 24.99 8.63 -8.29
CA LYS A 209 25.44 10.01 -8.49
C LYS A 209 24.75 11.03 -7.60
N GLY A 210 23.61 10.74 -7.01
CA GLY A 210 22.92 11.64 -6.08
C GLY A 210 21.41 11.60 -6.21
N TYR A 211 20.74 12.51 -5.56
CA TYR A 211 19.30 12.65 -5.62
C TYR A 211 18.85 13.09 -7.02
N ALA A 212 17.90 12.37 -7.60
CA ALA A 212 17.28 12.70 -8.86
C ALA A 212 15.78 12.96 -8.71
N LEU A 213 15.28 14.11 -9.13
CA LEU A 213 13.86 14.45 -9.19
C LEU A 213 13.42 14.56 -10.64
N LEU A 214 12.42 13.76 -11.01
CA LEU A 214 11.76 13.86 -12.30
C LEU A 214 10.27 14.12 -12.10
N GLU A 215 9.84 15.34 -12.39
CA GLU A 215 8.42 15.69 -12.44
C GLU A 215 7.86 15.34 -13.82
N ILE A 216 6.70 14.67 -13.83
CA ILE A 216 6.02 14.25 -15.06
C ILE A 216 4.60 14.80 -15.04
N LEU A 217 4.34 15.78 -15.92
CA LEU A 217 3.00 16.28 -16.13
C LEU A 217 2.14 15.23 -16.82
N ALA A 218 0.97 14.95 -16.25
CA ALA A 218 0.16 13.81 -16.65
C ALA A 218 -1.34 14.15 -16.71
N PRO A 219 -2.08 13.78 -17.78
CA PRO A 219 -3.51 14.00 -17.84
C PRO A 219 -4.27 13.13 -16.83
N CYS A 220 -5.33 13.69 -16.20
CA CYS A 220 -6.29 13.02 -15.35
C CYS A 220 -7.73 13.15 -15.89
N PRO A 221 -8.11 12.43 -16.96
CA PRO A 221 -9.39 12.62 -17.67
C PRO A 221 -10.62 12.54 -16.75
N THR A 222 -10.62 11.61 -15.81
CA THR A 222 -11.74 11.38 -14.89
C THR A 222 -12.04 12.60 -14.02
N ASN A 223 -11.03 13.20 -13.39
CA ASN A 223 -11.25 14.32 -12.49
C ASN A 223 -11.24 15.68 -13.19
N PHE A 224 -10.57 15.80 -14.34
CA PHE A 224 -10.76 16.94 -15.25
C PHE A 224 -12.18 16.94 -15.86
N LYS A 225 -12.92 15.81 -15.76
CA LYS A 225 -14.22 15.61 -16.42
C LYS A 225 -14.14 15.86 -17.93
N MET A 226 -13.06 15.42 -18.54
CA MET A 226 -12.75 15.59 -19.95
C MET A 226 -12.52 14.25 -20.64
N PRO A 227 -12.86 14.11 -21.94
CA PRO A 227 -12.38 12.99 -22.75
C PRO A 227 -10.85 12.95 -22.77
N PRO A 228 -10.22 11.76 -22.99
CA PRO A 228 -8.77 11.61 -22.94
C PRO A 228 -7.98 12.56 -23.85
N ASP A 229 -8.47 12.82 -25.06
CA ASP A 229 -7.86 13.76 -26.00
C ASP A 229 -7.88 15.20 -25.50
N LYS A 230 -8.96 15.63 -24.87
CA LYS A 230 -9.10 16.96 -24.27
C LYS A 230 -8.25 17.10 -23.01
N ALA A 231 -8.17 16.05 -22.18
CA ALA A 231 -7.30 16.04 -21.02
C ALA A 231 -5.81 16.11 -21.41
N ALA A 232 -5.41 15.43 -22.49
CA ALA A 232 -4.07 15.55 -23.04
C ALA A 232 -3.80 16.96 -23.60
N ALA A 233 -4.77 17.55 -24.28
CA ALA A 233 -4.67 18.93 -24.77
C ALA A 233 -4.57 19.94 -23.61
N PHE A 234 -5.33 19.76 -22.52
CA PHE A 234 -5.24 20.57 -21.31
C PHE A 234 -3.84 20.49 -20.69
N CYS A 235 -3.28 19.29 -20.61
CA CYS A 235 -1.91 19.11 -20.14
C CYS A 235 -0.90 19.90 -21.00
N MET A 236 -1.02 19.85 -22.31
CA MET A 236 -0.12 20.57 -23.24
C MET A 236 -0.29 22.09 -23.23
N ASN A 237 -1.53 22.57 -23.18
CA ASN A 237 -1.83 23.98 -23.43
C ASN A 237 -1.87 24.81 -22.15
N GLU A 238 -2.26 24.20 -21.02
CA GLU A 238 -2.43 24.90 -19.75
C GLU A 238 -1.35 24.46 -18.75
N MET A 239 -1.21 23.14 -18.47
CA MET A 239 -0.24 22.70 -17.47
C MET A 239 1.21 22.97 -17.89
N GLU A 240 1.59 22.76 -19.17
CA GLU A 240 2.95 23.06 -19.64
C GLU A 240 3.25 24.55 -19.72
N LYS A 241 2.23 25.39 -19.83
CA LYS A 241 2.37 26.85 -19.75
C LYS A 241 2.70 27.30 -18.32
N GLU A 242 2.00 26.72 -17.32
CA GLU A 242 2.26 26.98 -15.90
C GLU A 242 3.56 26.33 -15.43
N PHE A 243 3.81 25.11 -15.88
CA PHE A 243 4.96 24.29 -15.51
C PHE A 243 5.86 24.01 -16.73
N PRO A 244 6.74 24.95 -17.13
CA PRO A 244 7.60 24.77 -18.32
C PRO A 244 8.44 23.50 -18.24
N LEU A 245 8.49 22.75 -19.37
CA LEU A 245 9.30 21.55 -19.49
C LEU A 245 10.78 21.89 -19.60
N GLY A 246 11.65 21.05 -19.03
CA GLY A 246 13.09 21.21 -19.17
C GLY A 246 13.91 20.52 -18.10
N VAL A 247 15.22 20.73 -18.21
CA VAL A 247 16.20 20.30 -17.19
C VAL A 247 16.57 21.54 -16.37
N PHE A 248 16.22 21.52 -15.10
CA PHE A 248 16.48 22.61 -14.14
C PHE A 248 17.86 22.47 -13.49
N ARG A 249 18.36 21.23 -13.39
CA ARG A 249 19.67 20.92 -12.85
C ARG A 249 20.19 19.61 -13.43
N ASP A 250 21.44 19.58 -13.85
CA ASP A 250 22.19 18.36 -14.16
C ASP A 250 23.65 18.54 -13.73
N ALA A 251 23.92 18.15 -12.51
CA ALA A 251 25.29 18.16 -11.94
C ALA A 251 26.01 16.82 -12.16
N THR A 252 25.42 15.89 -12.92
CA THR A 252 26.01 14.56 -13.14
C THR A 252 27.06 14.54 -14.23
N LYS A 253 27.12 15.58 -15.06
CA LYS A 253 28.04 15.69 -16.21
C LYS A 253 29.48 15.83 -15.78
N ASP A 254 29.72 16.46 -14.61
CA ASP A 254 31.06 16.77 -14.10
C ASP A 254 31.48 15.79 -12.98
N GLN A 255 30.65 14.81 -12.65
CA GLN A 255 30.99 13.82 -11.62
C GLN A 255 31.63 12.60 -12.26
N PRO A 256 32.88 12.24 -11.87
CA PRO A 256 33.44 10.94 -12.27
C PRO A 256 32.51 9.82 -11.78
N ALA A 257 32.45 8.72 -12.57
CA ALA A 257 31.79 7.50 -12.11
C ALA A 257 32.35 7.15 -10.72
N ALA A 258 31.49 6.76 -9.78
CA ALA A 258 31.93 6.38 -8.45
C ALA A 258 33.04 5.33 -8.60
N VAL A 259 34.23 5.66 -8.13
CA VAL A 259 35.42 4.81 -8.28
C VAL A 259 35.14 3.50 -7.57
N GLY A 260 35.30 2.40 -8.29
CA GLY A 260 34.91 1.06 -7.94
C GLY A 260 35.35 0.63 -6.57
N GLY A 261 34.39 0.28 -5.73
CA GLY A 261 34.57 -0.70 -4.69
C GLY A 261 34.74 -2.09 -5.31
N GLN A 262 35.22 -3.06 -4.53
CA GLN A 262 35.42 -4.45 -4.94
C GLN A 262 34.22 -4.97 -5.78
N THR A 263 34.51 -5.65 -6.85
CA THR A 263 33.51 -6.34 -7.66
C THR A 263 33.26 -7.73 -7.11
N ASP A 264 32.03 -8.22 -7.19
CA ASP A 264 31.68 -9.62 -6.97
C ASP A 264 32.24 -10.52 -8.10
N GLU A 265 32.06 -11.81 -7.99
CA GLU A 265 32.50 -12.78 -8.99
C GLU A 265 31.88 -12.58 -10.38
N SER A 266 30.82 -11.76 -10.50
CA SER A 266 30.18 -11.38 -11.75
C SER A 266 30.71 -10.09 -12.36
N GLY A 267 31.65 -9.41 -11.68
CA GLY A 267 32.19 -8.11 -12.09
C GLY A 267 31.33 -6.90 -11.69
N SER A 268 30.30 -7.10 -10.87
CA SER A 268 29.45 -6.04 -10.35
C SER A 268 30.13 -5.35 -9.16
N PRO A 269 30.07 -3.99 -9.06
CA PRO A 269 30.70 -3.27 -7.96
C PRO A 269 30.11 -3.71 -6.60
N LEU A 270 30.90 -4.37 -5.77
CA LEU A 270 30.61 -4.52 -4.36
C LEU A 270 30.87 -3.16 -3.70
N LEU A 271 29.84 -2.45 -3.33
CA LEU A 271 29.99 -1.28 -2.47
C LEU A 271 30.52 -1.76 -1.12
N ALA A 272 31.66 -1.20 -0.71
CA ALA A 272 32.17 -1.42 0.62
C ALA A 272 31.07 -1.04 1.62
N VAL A 273 30.39 -2.05 2.15
CA VAL A 273 29.49 -1.89 3.29
C VAL A 273 30.41 -1.43 4.41
N ARG A 274 30.41 -0.12 4.75
CA ARG A 274 30.92 0.29 6.04
C ARG A 274 30.18 -0.57 7.05
N PRO A 275 30.86 -1.30 7.93
CA PRO A 275 30.18 -2.00 8.99
C PRO A 275 29.27 -0.98 9.64
N VAL A 276 27.96 -1.18 9.51
CA VAL A 276 26.98 -0.40 10.27
C VAL A 276 27.44 -0.59 11.71
N PRO A 277 27.74 0.48 12.45
CA PRO A 277 28.00 0.33 13.88
C PRO A 277 26.86 -0.55 14.38
N GLN A 278 27.13 -1.57 15.19
CA GLN A 278 26.09 -2.34 15.86
C GLN A 278 25.32 -1.35 16.74
N VAL A 279 24.47 -0.59 16.11
CA VAL A 279 23.39 0.12 16.78
C VAL A 279 22.50 -1.00 17.26
N ALA A 280 22.23 -1.05 18.54
CA ALA A 280 21.16 -1.86 19.10
C ALA A 280 20.01 -1.80 18.10
N SER A 281 19.56 -2.93 17.58
CA SER A 281 18.59 -2.93 16.49
C SER A 281 17.38 -2.11 16.95
N CYS A 282 16.65 -1.47 16.04
CA CYS A 282 15.38 -0.82 16.42
C CYS A 282 14.50 -1.79 17.22
N HIS A 283 14.66 -3.06 16.96
CA HIS A 283 14.05 -4.16 17.70
C HIS A 283 14.43 -4.12 19.19
N ASP A 284 15.70 -3.92 19.53
CA ASP A 284 16.17 -3.85 20.93
C ASP A 284 15.74 -2.56 21.64
N LEU A 285 15.52 -1.49 20.87
CA LEU A 285 15.06 -0.18 21.40
C LEU A 285 13.55 -0.14 21.67
N PHE A 286 12.76 -0.97 20.97
CA PHE A 286 11.31 -0.97 21.05
C PHE A 286 10.71 -2.27 21.63
N LEU A 287 11.53 -3.23 22.01
CA LEU A 287 11.07 -4.36 22.82
C LEU A 287 10.61 -3.83 24.18
N GLU A 288 9.29 -3.78 24.37
CA GLU A 288 8.75 -3.65 25.70
C GLU A 288 9.29 -4.81 26.55
N LYS A 289 9.62 -4.56 27.82
CA LYS A 289 10.13 -5.60 28.73
C LYS A 289 9.21 -6.81 28.87
N ASP A 290 7.97 -6.67 28.42
CA ASP A 290 6.92 -7.71 28.40
C ASP A 290 6.67 -8.26 26.98
N ALA A 291 7.67 -8.25 26.10
CA ALA A 291 7.53 -8.88 24.79
C ALA A 291 7.14 -10.36 24.96
N ALA A 292 6.08 -10.76 24.30
CA ALA A 292 5.72 -12.19 24.29
C ALA A 292 6.90 -13.01 23.75
N PRO A 293 7.06 -14.23 24.24
CA PRO A 293 8.13 -15.09 23.78
C PRO A 293 8.06 -15.29 22.28
N ALA A 294 9.24 -15.38 21.63
CA ALA A 294 9.34 -15.64 20.20
C ALA A 294 8.54 -16.88 19.77
N ALA A 295 8.07 -16.89 18.55
CA ALA A 295 7.39 -18.05 17.97
C ALA A 295 8.33 -19.28 18.01
N VAL A 296 7.74 -20.44 18.14
CA VAL A 296 8.43 -21.74 18.17
C VAL A 296 7.92 -22.59 17.04
N ASP A 297 8.83 -23.19 16.30
CA ASP A 297 8.48 -24.11 15.22
C ASP A 297 7.79 -25.35 15.78
N ASP A 298 6.59 -25.62 15.27
CA ASP A 298 5.80 -26.81 15.55
C ASP A 298 5.14 -27.30 14.25
N PRO A 299 5.85 -28.09 13.45
CA PRO A 299 5.32 -28.59 12.18
C PRO A 299 4.05 -29.43 12.29
N SER A 300 3.69 -29.87 13.49
CA SER A 300 2.43 -30.61 13.74
C SER A 300 1.20 -29.72 13.76
N PHE A 301 1.37 -28.40 13.97
CA PHE A 301 0.27 -27.45 13.93
C PHE A 301 -0.08 -27.14 12.45
N ALA A 302 -1.29 -27.52 12.06
CA ALA A 302 -1.80 -27.25 10.72
C ALA A 302 -2.00 -25.75 10.50
N GLU A 303 -1.37 -25.18 9.48
CA GLU A 303 -1.58 -23.79 9.10
C GLU A 303 -3.07 -23.49 8.87
N ARG A 304 -3.52 -22.34 9.38
CA ARG A 304 -4.89 -21.83 9.26
C ARG A 304 -4.88 -20.44 8.67
N ARG A 305 -5.68 -20.25 7.64
CA ARG A 305 -5.82 -18.99 6.88
C ARG A 305 -7.22 -18.43 7.07
N PHE A 306 -7.30 -17.21 7.57
CA PHE A 306 -8.55 -16.52 7.87
C PHE A 306 -8.72 -15.30 6.99
N LYS A 307 -9.97 -15.04 6.62
CA LYS A 307 -10.41 -13.78 6.05
C LYS A 307 -11.56 -13.24 6.90
N PHE A 308 -11.38 -12.03 7.40
CA PHE A 308 -12.41 -11.28 8.12
C PHE A 308 -12.84 -10.11 7.27
N ALA A 309 -14.13 -9.91 7.05
CA ALA A 309 -14.62 -8.89 6.14
C ALA A 309 -15.94 -8.27 6.60
N GLY A 310 -16.09 -6.96 6.36
CA GLY A 310 -17.24 -6.17 6.77
C GLY A 310 -17.09 -4.70 6.45
N TYR A 311 -17.79 -3.85 7.21
CA TYR A 311 -17.64 -2.39 7.13
C TYR A 311 -16.68 -1.86 8.21
N GLY A 312 -16.06 -0.73 7.91
CA GLY A 312 -15.38 0.09 8.89
C GLY A 312 -16.31 0.45 10.06
N GLY A 313 -15.87 0.19 11.29
CA GLY A 313 -16.67 0.37 12.52
C GLY A 313 -17.30 -0.91 13.08
N GLN A 314 -17.40 -2.01 12.33
CA GLN A 314 -17.90 -3.31 12.82
C GLN A 314 -16.89 -4.10 13.65
N GLY A 315 -15.67 -3.60 13.84
CA GLY A 315 -14.63 -4.26 14.63
C GLY A 315 -13.95 -5.46 13.94
N ILE A 316 -14.07 -5.55 12.61
CA ILE A 316 -13.51 -6.65 11.79
C ILE A 316 -11.98 -6.74 11.95
N LEU A 317 -11.28 -5.61 11.87
CA LEU A 317 -9.83 -5.58 12.01
C LEU A 317 -9.40 -6.00 13.42
N SER A 318 -10.15 -5.56 14.45
CA SER A 318 -9.90 -5.94 15.83
C SER A 318 -10.15 -7.43 16.08
N LEU A 319 -11.16 -8.02 15.43
CA LEU A 319 -11.44 -9.45 15.49
C LEU A 319 -10.26 -10.27 14.94
N GLY A 320 -9.75 -9.91 13.76
CA GLY A 320 -8.57 -10.56 13.20
C GLY A 320 -7.32 -10.37 14.06
N LEU A 321 -7.13 -9.17 14.63
CA LEU A 321 -6.02 -8.90 15.52
C LEU A 321 -6.10 -9.75 16.80
N CYS A 322 -7.30 -9.97 17.39
CA CYS A 322 -7.47 -10.87 18.53
C CYS A 322 -7.04 -12.30 18.21
N VAL A 323 -7.35 -12.82 17.01
CA VAL A 323 -6.91 -14.17 16.61
C VAL A 323 -5.39 -14.23 16.46
N ALA A 324 -4.80 -13.21 15.82
CA ALA A 324 -3.34 -13.15 15.66
C ALA A 324 -2.62 -13.06 17.02
N GLU A 325 -3.15 -12.25 17.94
CA GLU A 325 -2.59 -12.08 19.28
C GLU A 325 -2.73 -13.35 20.14
N ALA A 326 -3.86 -14.07 20.02
CA ALA A 326 -4.02 -15.37 20.66
C ALA A 326 -2.99 -16.39 20.15
N ALA A 327 -2.71 -16.41 18.85
CA ALA A 327 -1.67 -17.24 18.25
C ALA A 327 -0.27 -16.88 18.80
N ARG A 328 0.01 -15.58 18.96
CA ARG A 328 1.25 -15.10 19.56
C ARG A 328 1.41 -15.55 21.02
N LEU A 329 0.33 -15.52 21.80
CA LEU A 329 0.34 -16.02 23.19
C LEU A 329 0.68 -17.51 23.24
N GLU A 330 0.29 -18.29 22.25
CA GLU A 330 0.65 -19.70 22.10
C GLU A 330 1.99 -19.93 21.39
N ARG A 331 2.76 -18.87 21.17
CA ARG A 331 4.05 -18.92 20.50
C ARG A 331 3.99 -19.47 19.07
N ARG A 332 2.85 -19.29 18.38
CA ARG A 332 2.69 -19.65 16.98
C ARG A 332 3.23 -18.54 16.07
N HIS A 333 3.69 -18.90 14.88
CA HIS A 333 3.91 -17.94 13.82
C HIS A 333 2.57 -17.36 13.38
N THR A 334 2.48 -16.05 13.31
CA THR A 334 1.24 -15.38 12.93
C THR A 334 1.50 -14.12 12.12
N LEU A 335 0.65 -13.87 11.15
CA LEU A 335 0.61 -12.63 10.39
C LEU A 335 -0.82 -12.08 10.40
N TRP A 336 -0.94 -10.78 10.61
CA TRP A 336 -2.17 -10.02 10.47
C TRP A 336 -1.98 -8.93 9.42
N PHE A 337 -2.77 -8.97 8.35
CA PHE A 337 -2.68 -8.08 7.22
C PHE A 337 -4.01 -7.38 6.97
N PRO A 338 -4.20 -6.13 7.45
CA PRO A 338 -5.41 -5.36 7.25
C PRO A 338 -5.47 -4.75 5.85
N SER A 339 -6.70 -4.64 5.32
CA SER A 339 -7.02 -3.94 4.08
C SER A 339 -8.30 -3.13 4.30
N TYR A 340 -8.20 -1.82 4.18
CA TYR A 340 -9.33 -0.91 4.33
C TYR A 340 -9.18 0.28 3.37
N GLY A 341 -10.32 0.80 2.93
CA GLY A 341 -10.36 1.99 2.09
C GLY A 341 -10.07 3.27 2.90
N PRO A 342 -9.90 4.41 2.24
CA PRO A 342 -9.68 5.72 2.87
C PRO A 342 -10.88 6.21 3.70
N GLU A 343 -12.03 5.58 3.54
CA GLU A 343 -13.26 5.90 4.25
C GLU A 343 -13.21 5.38 5.69
N GLN A 344 -13.15 6.27 6.65
CA GLN A 344 -13.03 5.91 8.07
C GLN A 344 -14.27 5.21 8.65
N ARG A 345 -15.46 5.35 8.04
CA ARG A 345 -16.71 4.70 8.45
C ARG A 345 -17.56 4.35 7.24
N GLY A 346 -18.11 3.12 7.22
CA GLY A 346 -19.00 2.65 6.16
C GLY A 346 -18.28 2.13 4.90
N GLY A 347 -16.97 2.34 4.75
CA GLY A 347 -16.18 1.73 3.70
C GLY A 347 -15.90 0.25 3.94
N SER A 348 -15.53 -0.48 2.89
CA SER A 348 -15.16 -1.88 3.00
C SER A 348 -13.89 -2.06 3.83
N ALA A 349 -13.95 -2.91 4.84
CA ALA A 349 -12.80 -3.27 5.67
C ALA A 349 -12.64 -4.80 5.70
N ASN A 350 -11.44 -5.27 5.54
CA ASN A 350 -11.14 -6.69 5.69
C ASN A 350 -9.73 -6.88 6.24
N CYS A 351 -9.45 -8.03 6.82
CA CYS A 351 -8.08 -8.43 7.11
C CYS A 351 -7.90 -9.93 6.85
N SER A 352 -6.66 -10.27 6.52
CA SER A 352 -6.18 -11.64 6.46
C SER A 352 -5.41 -11.96 7.74
N VAL A 353 -5.57 -13.17 8.25
CA VAL A 353 -4.77 -13.69 9.35
C VAL A 353 -4.25 -15.06 8.94
N VAL A 354 -2.97 -15.29 9.15
CA VAL A 354 -2.36 -16.62 9.00
C VAL A 354 -1.81 -17.03 10.35
N VAL A 355 -2.13 -18.23 10.78
CA VAL A 355 -1.57 -18.88 11.98
C VAL A 355 -0.89 -20.16 11.54
N SER A 356 0.37 -20.32 11.88
CA SER A 356 1.18 -21.45 11.41
C SER A 356 2.11 -21.98 12.49
N GLY A 357 2.41 -23.26 12.41
CA GLY A 357 3.48 -23.88 13.22
C GLY A 357 4.88 -23.64 12.65
N THR A 358 5.02 -23.04 11.49
CA THR A 358 6.30 -22.76 10.83
C THR A 358 6.32 -21.33 10.29
N PRO A 359 7.50 -20.74 9.98
CA PRO A 359 7.61 -19.40 9.43
C PRO A 359 6.72 -19.17 8.21
N ILE A 360 6.03 -18.03 8.17
CA ILE A 360 5.03 -17.69 7.15
C ILE A 360 5.70 -16.87 6.04
N GLY A 361 5.67 -17.39 4.80
CA GLY A 361 6.30 -16.74 3.65
C GLY A 361 5.48 -15.61 3.02
N SER A 362 4.14 -15.55 3.24
CA SER A 362 3.28 -14.53 2.65
C SER A 362 2.10 -14.18 3.54
N PRO A 363 1.79 -12.88 3.72
CA PRO A 363 0.61 -12.43 4.45
C PRO A 363 -0.69 -12.55 3.63
N THR A 364 -0.59 -12.86 2.34
CA THR A 364 -1.74 -12.90 1.43
C THR A 364 -2.54 -14.18 1.61
N VAL A 365 -3.84 -14.04 1.77
CA VAL A 365 -4.78 -15.16 1.87
C VAL A 365 -5.74 -15.10 0.68
N GLU A 366 -5.49 -15.92 -0.32
CA GLU A 366 -6.35 -16.05 -1.52
C GLU A 366 -7.49 -17.03 -1.27
N HIS A 367 -7.16 -18.17 -0.64
CA HIS A 367 -8.12 -19.23 -0.33
C HIS A 367 -8.18 -19.45 1.18
N PRO A 368 -9.06 -18.74 1.91
CA PRO A 368 -9.17 -18.89 3.35
C PRO A 368 -9.78 -20.24 3.75
N ASP A 369 -9.28 -20.81 4.85
CA ASP A 369 -9.92 -21.95 5.53
C ASP A 369 -11.17 -21.49 6.26
N VAL A 370 -11.16 -20.25 6.78
CA VAL A 370 -12.28 -19.64 7.51
C VAL A 370 -12.53 -18.22 7.01
N LEU A 371 -13.74 -17.96 6.55
CA LEU A 371 -14.23 -16.64 6.18
C LEU A 371 -15.25 -16.16 7.22
N VAL A 372 -15.08 -14.96 7.75
CA VAL A 372 -16.06 -14.30 8.63
C VAL A 372 -16.57 -13.03 7.97
N CYS A 373 -17.87 -12.94 7.74
CA CYS A 373 -18.51 -11.78 7.11
C CYS A 373 -19.60 -11.18 8.00
N MET A 374 -19.56 -9.84 8.11
CA MET A 374 -20.56 -9.07 8.88
C MET A 374 -21.45 -8.17 8.01
N ASN A 375 -21.35 -8.28 6.68
CA ASN A 375 -22.26 -7.62 5.74
C ASN A 375 -22.34 -8.36 4.41
N GLN A 376 -23.37 -8.04 3.63
CA GLN A 376 -23.64 -8.69 2.34
C GLN A 376 -22.54 -8.44 1.30
N PRO A 377 -22.05 -7.22 1.05
CA PRO A 377 -21.02 -7.00 0.03
C PRO A 377 -19.72 -7.77 0.33
N ALA A 378 -19.32 -7.89 1.60
CA ALA A 378 -18.16 -8.67 2.00
C ALA A 378 -18.40 -10.18 1.77
N TYR A 379 -19.60 -10.67 2.07
CA TYR A 379 -19.97 -12.06 1.82
C TYR A 379 -19.91 -12.39 0.32
N GLU A 380 -20.59 -11.62 -0.52
CA GLU A 380 -20.62 -11.82 -1.97
C GLU A 380 -19.20 -11.73 -2.60
N ARG A 381 -18.36 -10.85 -2.06
CA ARG A 381 -17.01 -10.65 -2.57
C ARG A 381 -16.09 -11.83 -2.29
N PHE A 382 -16.19 -12.48 -1.12
CA PHE A 382 -15.18 -13.43 -0.65
C PHE A 382 -15.68 -14.87 -0.53
N VAL A 383 -16.97 -15.14 -0.57
CA VAL A 383 -17.51 -16.49 -0.37
C VAL A 383 -16.99 -17.50 -1.39
N GLY A 384 -16.81 -17.06 -2.65
CA GLY A 384 -16.28 -17.89 -3.72
C GLY A 384 -14.82 -18.31 -3.59
N ASP A 385 -14.06 -17.60 -2.75
CA ASP A 385 -12.63 -17.83 -2.56
C ASP A 385 -12.34 -18.86 -1.45
N VAL A 386 -13.36 -19.29 -0.69
CA VAL A 386 -13.18 -20.21 0.45
C VAL A 386 -12.77 -21.60 -0.04
N LYS A 387 -11.75 -22.14 0.59
CA LYS A 387 -11.17 -23.45 0.27
C LYS A 387 -12.19 -24.58 0.50
N LYS A 388 -12.15 -25.61 -0.34
CA LYS A 388 -12.96 -26.82 -0.14
C LYS A 388 -12.72 -27.42 1.26
N GLY A 389 -13.80 -27.72 1.99
CA GLY A 389 -13.74 -28.13 3.40
C GLY A 389 -13.62 -26.97 4.38
N GLY A 390 -13.56 -25.73 3.89
CA GLY A 390 -13.53 -24.53 4.71
C GLY A 390 -14.88 -24.18 5.34
N VAL A 391 -14.88 -23.09 6.11
CA VAL A 391 -16.06 -22.63 6.86
C VAL A 391 -16.31 -21.15 6.58
N VAL A 392 -17.55 -20.80 6.33
CA VAL A 392 -18.03 -19.42 6.27
C VAL A 392 -18.89 -19.14 7.49
N ILE A 393 -18.55 -18.12 8.26
CA ILE A 393 -19.40 -17.59 9.34
C ILE A 393 -19.97 -16.25 8.85
N VAL A 394 -21.29 -16.12 8.85
CA VAL A 394 -21.96 -14.87 8.52
C VAL A 394 -22.86 -14.45 9.66
N ASP A 395 -23.01 -13.13 9.86
CA ASP A 395 -24.07 -12.65 10.73
C ASP A 395 -25.44 -13.04 10.14
N GLU A 396 -26.40 -13.40 10.97
CA GLU A 396 -27.73 -13.86 10.51
C GLU A 396 -28.48 -12.81 9.71
N THR A 397 -28.15 -11.52 9.90
CA THR A 397 -28.75 -10.41 9.15
C THR A 397 -28.24 -10.30 7.71
N VAL A 398 -27.16 -11.02 7.37
CA VAL A 398 -26.58 -11.01 6.03
C VAL A 398 -27.39 -11.90 5.09
N PRO A 399 -27.95 -11.36 4.00
CA PRO A 399 -28.59 -12.18 2.97
C PRO A 399 -27.59 -13.10 2.29
N VAL A 400 -27.93 -14.38 2.17
CA VAL A 400 -27.11 -15.40 1.49
C VAL A 400 -27.61 -15.54 0.04
N ASN A 401 -27.26 -14.57 -0.80
CA ASN A 401 -27.68 -14.54 -2.21
C ASN A 401 -26.76 -15.40 -3.11
N VAL A 402 -25.54 -15.68 -2.66
CA VAL A 402 -24.56 -16.52 -3.35
C VAL A 402 -24.33 -17.76 -2.50
N GLN A 403 -24.47 -18.94 -3.08
CA GLN A 403 -24.18 -20.17 -2.35
C GLN A 403 -22.67 -20.36 -2.18
N PRO A 404 -22.19 -20.80 -1.00
CA PRO A 404 -20.80 -21.19 -0.83
C PRO A 404 -20.41 -22.30 -1.82
N PRO A 405 -19.14 -22.43 -2.20
CA PRO A 405 -18.65 -23.54 -2.99
C PRO A 405 -18.99 -24.91 -2.38
N GLU A 406 -19.09 -25.94 -3.23
CA GLU A 406 -19.36 -27.29 -2.77
C GLU A 406 -18.35 -27.78 -1.70
N GLY A 407 -18.87 -28.35 -0.62
CA GLY A 407 -18.07 -28.82 0.52
C GLY A 407 -17.64 -27.73 1.50
N VAL A 408 -18.07 -26.49 1.31
CA VAL A 408 -17.87 -25.39 2.26
C VAL A 408 -19.06 -25.33 3.24
N ARG A 409 -18.77 -25.31 4.54
CA ARG A 409 -19.81 -25.22 5.59
C ARG A 409 -20.20 -23.77 5.84
N LEU A 410 -21.49 -23.45 5.72
CA LEU A 410 -22.04 -22.15 6.10
C LEU A 410 -22.58 -22.20 7.54
N VAL A 411 -22.16 -21.24 8.35
CA VAL A 411 -22.65 -21.02 9.73
C VAL A 411 -23.27 -19.63 9.80
N ARG A 412 -24.57 -19.57 10.08
CA ARG A 412 -25.26 -18.31 10.40
C ARG A 412 -25.19 -18.08 11.90
N TRP A 413 -24.67 -16.92 12.30
CA TRP A 413 -24.44 -16.61 13.72
C TRP A 413 -25.06 -15.27 14.08
N PRO A 414 -25.89 -15.16 15.12
CA PRO A 414 -26.66 -13.97 15.45
C PRO A 414 -25.82 -12.93 16.22
N ALA A 415 -24.65 -12.56 15.72
CA ALA A 415 -23.69 -11.72 16.45
C ALA A 415 -24.23 -10.33 16.76
N ILE A 416 -24.89 -9.68 15.79
CA ILE A 416 -25.47 -8.34 15.97
C ILE A 416 -26.62 -8.42 16.96
N ARG A 417 -27.57 -9.33 16.79
CA ARG A 417 -28.70 -9.51 17.69
C ARG A 417 -28.26 -9.82 19.13
N MET A 418 -27.30 -10.72 19.29
CA MET A 418 -26.75 -11.04 20.62
C MET A 418 -26.12 -9.83 21.29
N ALA A 419 -25.37 -9.02 20.55
CA ALA A 419 -24.76 -7.80 21.07
C ALA A 419 -25.81 -6.77 21.50
N GLU A 420 -26.93 -6.68 20.78
CA GLU A 420 -28.09 -5.84 21.13
C GLU A 420 -28.80 -6.34 22.39
N GLU A 421 -29.10 -7.64 22.45
CA GLU A 421 -29.75 -8.29 23.61
C GLU A 421 -28.91 -8.16 24.90
N PHE A 422 -27.59 -8.17 24.78
CA PHE A 422 -26.69 -7.94 25.90
C PHE A 422 -26.49 -6.44 26.23
N GLY A 423 -27.17 -5.52 25.51
CA GLY A 423 -27.08 -4.08 25.71
C GLY A 423 -25.71 -3.49 25.31
N VAL A 424 -24.97 -4.15 24.43
CA VAL A 424 -23.64 -3.73 23.97
C VAL A 424 -23.51 -3.85 22.44
N PRO A 425 -24.26 -3.08 21.63
CA PRO A 425 -24.32 -3.23 20.17
C PRO A 425 -22.94 -3.16 19.48
N LYS A 426 -21.97 -2.49 20.11
CA LYS A 426 -20.61 -2.37 19.61
C LYS A 426 -19.75 -3.64 19.82
N ALA A 427 -20.24 -4.66 20.51
CA ALA A 427 -19.53 -5.89 20.81
C ALA A 427 -19.86 -7.04 19.82
N ALA A 428 -20.48 -6.76 18.67
CA ALA A 428 -20.80 -7.78 17.68
C ALA A 428 -19.56 -8.58 17.19
N ASN A 429 -18.39 -7.94 17.13
CA ASN A 429 -17.12 -8.61 16.84
C ASN A 429 -16.71 -9.60 17.96
N THR A 430 -17.01 -9.30 19.25
CA THR A 430 -16.82 -10.23 20.36
C THR A 430 -17.74 -11.45 20.22
N MET A 431 -18.97 -11.25 19.75
CA MET A 431 -19.90 -12.36 19.47
C MET A 431 -19.41 -13.23 18.29
N MET A 432 -18.78 -12.64 17.28
CA MET A 432 -18.13 -13.41 16.21
C MET A 432 -16.90 -14.20 16.71
N LEU A 433 -16.13 -13.64 17.64
CA LEU A 433 -15.03 -14.37 18.29
C LEU A 433 -15.56 -15.59 19.09
N ALA A 434 -16.73 -15.46 19.73
CA ALA A 434 -17.39 -16.58 20.40
C ALA A 434 -17.76 -17.71 19.42
N ALA A 435 -18.20 -17.36 18.20
CA ALA A 435 -18.45 -18.36 17.15
C ALA A 435 -17.15 -19.10 16.75
N LEU A 436 -16.06 -18.36 16.53
CA LEU A 436 -14.76 -18.97 16.21
C LEU A 436 -14.30 -19.94 17.31
N LYS A 437 -14.47 -19.56 18.57
CA LYS A 437 -14.15 -20.40 19.74
C LYS A 437 -15.08 -21.61 19.83
N LYS A 438 -16.39 -21.42 19.78
CA LYS A 438 -17.41 -22.48 19.88
C LYS A 438 -17.22 -23.58 18.84
N PHE A 439 -16.86 -23.21 17.62
CA PHE A 439 -16.66 -24.17 16.52
C PHE A 439 -15.19 -24.64 16.39
N ALA A 440 -14.31 -24.26 17.32
CA ALA A 440 -12.89 -24.61 17.34
C ALA A 440 -12.17 -24.36 16.01
N LEU A 441 -12.49 -23.24 15.33
CA LEU A 441 -12.03 -22.98 13.98
C LEU A 441 -10.60 -22.42 13.90
N THR A 442 -10.06 -21.92 15.02
CA THR A 442 -8.74 -21.28 15.03
C THR A 442 -7.61 -22.28 15.23
N GLY A 443 -7.86 -23.44 15.81
CA GLY A 443 -6.83 -24.35 16.29
C GLY A 443 -6.10 -23.86 17.56
N LEU A 444 -6.54 -22.73 18.12
CA LEU A 444 -6.01 -22.13 19.34
C LEU A 444 -6.89 -22.47 20.56
N SER A 445 -6.32 -22.37 21.75
CA SER A 445 -7.07 -22.57 22.99
C SER A 445 -8.09 -21.46 23.22
N GLY A 446 -9.19 -21.83 23.87
CA GLY A 446 -10.20 -20.85 24.28
C GLY A 446 -9.66 -19.81 25.26
N GLU A 447 -8.68 -20.19 26.10
CA GLU A 447 -8.01 -19.29 27.04
C GLU A 447 -7.18 -18.23 26.35
N SER A 448 -6.42 -18.59 25.32
CA SER A 448 -5.63 -17.63 24.52
C SER A 448 -6.51 -16.63 23.80
N LEU A 449 -7.66 -17.06 23.24
CA LEU A 449 -8.64 -16.17 22.60
C LEU A 449 -9.27 -15.19 23.60
N GLU A 450 -9.63 -15.65 24.80
CA GLU A 450 -10.16 -14.79 25.87
C GLU A 450 -9.10 -13.80 26.36
N SER A 451 -7.88 -14.25 26.56
CA SER A 451 -6.77 -13.43 27.05
C SER A 451 -6.42 -12.34 26.02
N SER A 452 -6.38 -12.67 24.73
CA SER A 452 -6.15 -11.69 23.66
C SER A 452 -7.27 -10.65 23.59
N LEU A 453 -8.52 -11.07 23.77
CA LEU A 453 -9.66 -10.16 23.83
C LEU A 453 -9.51 -9.16 24.99
N VAL A 454 -9.21 -9.64 26.21
CA VAL A 454 -9.00 -8.77 27.38
C VAL A 454 -7.83 -7.82 27.17
N ALA A 455 -6.72 -8.31 26.63
CA ALA A 455 -5.52 -7.52 26.34
C ALA A 455 -5.80 -6.37 25.33
N SER A 456 -6.75 -6.55 24.41
CA SER A 456 -7.17 -5.49 23.47
C SER A 456 -7.77 -4.27 24.19
N PHE A 457 -8.23 -4.43 25.41
CA PHE A 457 -8.80 -3.39 26.29
C PHE A 457 -7.84 -2.93 27.40
N ARG A 458 -6.52 -3.10 27.25
CA ARG A 458 -5.54 -2.76 28.31
C ARG A 458 -5.67 -1.34 28.90
N LYS A 459 -6.17 -0.37 28.13
CA LYS A 459 -6.47 0.98 28.62
C LYS A 459 -7.77 1.09 29.44
N LYS A 460 -8.62 0.05 29.42
CA LYS A 460 -9.90 -0.04 30.11
C LYS A 460 -10.14 -1.48 30.60
N PRO A 461 -9.41 -1.96 31.61
CA PRO A 461 -9.43 -3.37 32.03
C PRO A 461 -10.82 -3.91 32.38
N ALA A 462 -11.64 -3.11 33.08
CA ALA A 462 -13.01 -3.49 33.41
C ALA A 462 -13.89 -3.77 32.18
N LEU A 463 -13.65 -3.07 31.06
CA LEU A 463 -14.33 -3.32 29.79
C LEU A 463 -13.84 -4.61 29.15
N GLY A 464 -12.56 -4.94 29.31
CA GLY A 464 -11.97 -6.21 28.87
C GLY A 464 -12.63 -7.39 29.55
N GLU A 465 -12.75 -7.37 30.89
CA GLU A 465 -13.42 -8.45 31.65
C GLU A 465 -14.91 -8.58 31.31
N LYS A 466 -15.60 -7.45 31.11
CA LYS A 466 -16.98 -7.46 30.61
C LYS A 466 -17.09 -8.13 29.24
N ASN A 467 -16.18 -7.87 28.31
CA ASN A 467 -16.19 -8.52 27.00
C ASN A 467 -15.86 -10.01 27.09
N ARG A 468 -14.99 -10.44 28.01
CA ARG A 468 -14.73 -11.85 28.30
C ARG A 468 -16.02 -12.57 28.76
N GLU A 469 -16.75 -11.96 29.69
CA GLU A 469 -18.02 -12.53 30.16
C GLU A 469 -19.04 -12.63 29.04
N LEU A 470 -19.18 -11.59 28.21
CA LEU A 470 -20.06 -11.58 27.04
C LEU A 470 -19.68 -12.68 26.03
N LEU A 471 -18.39 -12.89 25.79
CA LEU A 471 -17.90 -13.96 24.92
C LEU A 471 -18.34 -15.34 25.45
N ARG A 472 -18.17 -15.58 26.74
CA ARG A 472 -18.58 -16.85 27.38
C ARG A 472 -20.09 -17.07 27.32
N GLN A 473 -20.89 -16.03 27.58
CA GLN A 473 -22.34 -16.08 27.45
C GLN A 473 -22.80 -16.39 26.03
N ALA A 474 -22.13 -15.77 25.05
CA ALA A 474 -22.41 -16.02 23.65
C ALA A 474 -22.05 -17.44 23.20
N GLU A 475 -20.90 -17.96 23.67
CA GLU A 475 -20.46 -19.32 23.39
C GLU A 475 -21.41 -20.38 23.99
N ALA A 476 -21.95 -20.12 25.19
CA ALA A 476 -22.86 -21.03 25.90
C ALA A 476 -24.25 -21.13 25.26
N ARG A 477 -24.65 -20.17 24.40
CA ARG A 477 -25.96 -20.22 23.74
C ARG A 477 -26.07 -21.41 22.79
N ASP A 478 -27.13 -22.18 22.95
CA ASP A 478 -27.51 -23.18 21.95
C ASP A 478 -28.03 -22.56 20.67
N ARG A 479 -27.94 -23.32 19.59
CA ARG A 479 -28.60 -22.94 18.31
C ARG A 479 -30.11 -22.98 18.51
N SER A 480 -30.76 -21.85 18.69
CA SER A 480 -32.20 -21.74 18.54
C SER A 480 -32.56 -21.56 17.08
#